data_cffbb9a9c9c4d60c51b62e2a0fa73f35
#
_entry.id   cffbb9a9c9c4d60c51b62e2a0fa73f35
#
_cell.length_a   1.000
_cell.length_b   1.000
_cell.length_c   1.000
_cell.angle_alpha   90.00
_cell.angle_beta   90.00
_cell.angle_gamma   90.00
#
_symmetry.space_group_name_H-M   'P 1'
#
loop_
_entity.id
_entity.type
_entity.pdbx_description
1 polymer ?
#
loop_
_entity_poly.entity_id
_entity_poly.type
_entity_poly.pdbx_seq_one_letter_code
_entity_poly.pdbx_strand_id
1 'polypeptide(L)'
;MRRVYDGLCSLGVDALISIGGDDTLKTANKFKMFQDRLPAGSKKMPVVHLPKTIDNDYRGIDFTFGFFTAVDVMAKEVQNLRADAIATSGYFIVET
;
A
#
# COMPACT_ATOMS: atom_id res chain seq x y z
N MET A 1 8.92 9.32 15.96
CA MET A 1 9.97 8.62 15.19
C MET A 1 11.09 8.06 16.07
N ARG A 2 11.61 8.81 17.07
CA ARG A 2 12.70 8.32 17.94
C ARG A 2 12.40 6.96 18.59
N ARG A 3 11.26 6.83 19.27
CA ARG A 3 10.87 5.56 19.91
C ARG A 3 10.76 4.38 18.94
N VAL A 4 10.29 4.64 17.72
CA VAL A 4 10.22 3.60 16.66
C VAL A 4 11.62 3.19 16.24
N TYR A 5 12.51 4.15 16.03
CA TYR A 5 13.89 3.87 15.67
C TYR A 5 14.61 3.06 16.76
N ASP A 6 14.51 3.50 18.02
CA ASP A 6 15.15 2.81 19.16
C ASP A 6 14.60 1.37 19.31
N GLY A 7 13.26 1.18 19.11
CA GLY A 7 12.64 -0.14 19.14
C GLY A 7 13.15 -1.05 18.01
N LEU A 8 13.24 -0.56 16.79
CA LEU A 8 13.77 -1.33 15.67
C LEU A 8 15.25 -1.69 15.86
N CYS A 9 16.04 -0.75 16.40
CA CYS A 9 17.43 -1.02 16.74
C CYS A 9 17.56 -2.12 17.82
N SER A 10 16.72 -2.08 18.86
CA SER A 10 16.74 -3.08 19.93
C SER A 10 16.36 -4.48 19.46
N LEU A 11 15.56 -4.57 18.40
CA LEU A 11 15.20 -5.81 17.71
C LEU A 11 16.24 -6.30 16.71
N GLY A 12 17.33 -5.57 16.53
CA GLY A 12 18.38 -5.92 15.58
C GLY A 12 17.99 -5.79 14.11
N VAL A 13 16.94 -4.99 13.79
CA VAL A 13 16.47 -4.80 12.41
C VAL A 13 17.54 -4.09 11.59
N ASP A 14 17.87 -4.63 10.42
CA ASP A 14 18.87 -4.07 9.51
C ASP A 14 18.27 -3.32 8.33
N ALA A 15 17.05 -3.65 7.92
CA ALA A 15 16.32 -2.97 6.86
C ALA A 15 14.81 -3.03 7.14
N LEU A 16 14.05 -2.09 6.58
CA LEU A 16 12.61 -2.01 6.73
C LEU A 16 11.93 -2.08 5.36
N ILE A 17 11.04 -3.05 5.18
CA ILE A 17 10.11 -3.08 4.07
C ILE A 17 8.76 -2.59 4.59
N SER A 18 8.29 -1.49 4.02
CA SER A 18 6.99 -0.88 4.34
C SER A 18 6.00 -1.22 3.23
N ILE A 19 4.88 -1.82 3.58
CA ILE A 19 3.83 -2.20 2.61
C ILE A 19 2.56 -1.47 2.98
N GLY A 20 1.99 -0.70 2.05
CA GLY A 20 0.76 0.02 2.31
C GLY A 20 0.45 1.14 1.32
N GLY A 21 -0.57 1.90 1.61
CA GLY A 21 -1.02 3.03 0.82
C GLY A 21 -0.24 4.32 1.08
N ASP A 22 -0.79 5.43 0.66
CA ASP A 22 -0.17 6.76 0.67
C ASP A 22 0.26 7.22 2.08
N ASP A 23 -0.56 7.00 3.10
CA ASP A 23 -0.19 7.38 4.48
C ASP A 23 0.96 6.52 5.02
N THR A 24 1.03 5.27 4.61
CA THR A 24 2.15 4.39 4.95
C THR A 24 3.43 4.85 4.28
N LEU A 25 3.37 5.25 3.00
CA LEU A 25 4.49 5.85 2.29
C LEU A 25 4.96 7.14 2.98
N LYS A 26 4.05 8.04 3.34
CA LYS A 26 4.37 9.27 4.09
C LYS A 26 5.09 8.95 5.40
N THR A 27 4.65 7.91 6.10
CA THR A 27 5.26 7.48 7.36
C THR A 27 6.66 6.90 7.14
N ALA A 28 6.83 6.06 6.13
CA ALA A 28 8.12 5.51 5.74
C ALA A 28 9.12 6.62 5.36
N ASN A 29 8.67 7.61 4.60
CA ASN A 29 9.48 8.77 4.24
C ASN A 29 9.86 9.62 5.47
N LYS A 30 8.93 9.88 6.39
CA LYS A 30 9.23 10.57 7.66
C LYS A 30 10.28 9.82 8.48
N PHE A 31 10.23 8.48 8.49
CA PHE A 31 11.22 7.67 9.18
C PHE A 31 12.61 7.76 8.52
N LYS A 32 12.66 7.71 7.19
CA LYS A 32 13.90 7.93 6.44
C LYS A 32 14.50 9.31 6.73
N MET A 33 13.70 10.37 6.63
CA MET A 33 14.13 11.74 6.92
C MET A 33 14.60 11.92 8.38
N PHE A 34 13.99 11.23 9.33
CA PHE A 34 14.45 11.20 10.71
C PHE A 34 15.86 10.59 10.81
N GLN A 35 16.10 9.47 10.13
CA GLN A 35 17.42 8.83 10.13
C GLN A 35 18.50 9.71 9.49
N ASP A 36 18.15 10.48 8.45
CA ASP A 36 19.11 11.40 7.79
C ASP A 36 19.63 12.48 8.72
N ARG A 37 18.85 12.84 9.77
CA ARG A 37 19.21 13.84 10.79
C ARG A 37 19.94 13.26 11.99
N LEU A 38 20.16 11.97 12.06
CA LEU A 38 20.91 11.33 13.13
C LEU A 38 22.41 11.66 13.01
N PRO A 39 23.13 11.72 14.16
CA PRO A 39 24.57 11.93 14.16
C PRO A 39 25.32 10.92 13.29
N ALA A 40 26.48 11.32 12.79
CA ALA A 40 27.37 10.42 12.06
C ALA A 40 27.73 9.19 12.93
N GLY A 41 27.75 8.01 12.31
CA GLY A 41 27.99 6.75 13.01
C GLY A 41 26.75 6.08 13.60
N SER A 42 25.57 6.74 13.58
CA SER A 42 24.31 6.08 13.96
C SER A 42 23.96 4.98 12.97
N LYS A 43 23.39 3.86 13.47
CA LYS A 43 22.86 2.79 12.62
C LYS A 43 21.80 3.38 11.69
N LYS A 44 21.93 3.15 10.40
CA LYS A 44 20.91 3.51 9.42
C LYS A 44 20.29 2.26 8.84
N MET A 45 18.96 2.21 8.83
CA MET A 45 18.17 1.13 8.26
C MET A 45 17.62 1.60 6.92
N PRO A 46 18.02 0.99 5.79
CA PRO A 46 17.36 1.22 4.50
C PRO A 46 15.85 0.99 4.62
N VAL A 47 15.08 1.84 3.96
CA VAL A 47 13.62 1.74 3.91
C VAL A 47 13.18 1.62 2.47
N VAL A 48 12.48 0.53 2.16
CA VAL A 48 11.84 0.31 0.86
C VAL A 48 10.34 0.29 1.07
N HIS A 49 9.59 1.02 0.25
CA HIS A 49 8.14 1.03 0.28
C HIS A 49 7.55 0.29 -0.92
N LEU A 50 6.64 -0.64 -0.63
CA LEU A 50 5.86 -1.35 -1.63
C LEU A 50 4.43 -0.80 -1.62
N PRO A 51 4.00 -0.10 -2.66
CA PRO A 51 2.69 0.53 -2.70
C PRO A 51 1.59 -0.53 -2.86
N LYS A 52 0.66 -0.53 -1.91
CA LYS A 52 -0.49 -1.43 -1.85
C LYS A 52 -1.77 -0.60 -1.81
N THR A 53 -2.49 -0.58 -2.92
CA THR A 53 -3.81 0.02 -3.04
C THR A 53 -4.52 -0.58 -4.25
N ILE A 54 -5.84 -0.63 -4.21
CA ILE A 54 -6.66 -1.05 -5.34
C ILE A 54 -6.97 0.09 -6.32
N ASP A 55 -6.71 1.34 -5.92
CA ASP A 55 -7.05 2.54 -6.70
C ASP A 55 -6.05 2.82 -7.82
N ASN A 56 -4.86 2.22 -7.75
CA ASN A 56 -3.76 2.42 -8.69
C ASN A 56 -3.38 3.90 -8.91
N ASP A 57 -3.46 4.70 -7.86
CA ASP A 57 -3.31 6.16 -7.88
C ASP A 57 -1.89 6.67 -7.59
N TYR A 58 -0.89 5.78 -7.54
CA TYR A 58 0.51 6.15 -7.37
C TYR A 58 1.14 6.61 -8.69
N ARG A 59 1.74 7.80 -8.67
CA ARG A 59 2.51 8.30 -9.81
C ARG A 59 3.90 7.67 -9.87
N GLY A 60 4.34 7.32 -11.08
CA GLY A 60 5.69 6.82 -11.32
C GLY A 60 5.85 5.31 -11.23
N ILE A 61 4.77 4.58 -11.05
CA ILE A 61 4.71 3.11 -11.18
C ILE A 61 3.53 2.73 -12.08
N ASP A 62 3.63 1.58 -12.73
CA ASP A 62 2.59 1.13 -13.66
C ASP A 62 1.34 0.63 -12.94
N PHE A 63 1.54 -0.08 -11.83
CA PHE A 63 0.43 -0.60 -11.01
C PHE A 63 0.85 -0.86 -9.56
N THR A 64 -0.13 -0.80 -8.67
CA THR A 64 0.01 -1.06 -7.24
C THR A 64 -0.35 -2.50 -6.90
N PHE A 65 0.16 -3.03 -5.78
CA PHE A 65 -0.24 -4.34 -5.28
C PHE A 65 -1.72 -4.37 -4.91
N GLY A 66 -2.43 -5.36 -5.43
CA GLY A 66 -3.87 -5.54 -5.22
C GLY A 66 -4.75 -4.99 -6.35
N PHE A 67 -4.23 -4.14 -7.23
CA PHE A 67 -5.01 -3.57 -8.33
C PHE A 67 -5.59 -4.65 -9.25
N PHE A 68 -4.75 -5.52 -9.82
CA PHE A 68 -5.23 -6.58 -10.73
C PHE A 68 -6.12 -7.61 -10.04
N THR A 69 -5.87 -7.92 -8.76
CA THR A 69 -6.75 -8.77 -7.98
C THR A 69 -8.13 -8.14 -7.82
N ALA A 70 -8.19 -6.85 -7.52
CA ALA A 70 -9.45 -6.12 -7.42
C ALA A 70 -10.20 -6.12 -8.77
N VAL A 71 -9.50 -5.86 -9.87
CA VAL A 71 -10.08 -5.88 -11.23
C VAL A 71 -10.68 -7.25 -11.56
N ASP A 72 -9.95 -8.34 -11.30
CA ASP A 72 -10.41 -9.70 -11.57
C ASP A 72 -11.65 -10.07 -10.74
N VAL A 73 -11.64 -9.76 -9.45
CA VAL A 73 -12.76 -10.03 -8.55
C VAL A 73 -13.98 -9.20 -8.95
N MET A 74 -13.81 -7.89 -9.14
CA MET A 74 -14.91 -7.00 -9.52
C MET A 74 -15.52 -7.38 -10.87
N ALA A 75 -14.70 -7.77 -11.85
CA ALA A 75 -15.21 -8.21 -13.14
C ALA A 75 -16.11 -9.45 -13.02
N LYS A 76 -15.75 -10.42 -12.17
CA LYS A 76 -16.57 -11.61 -11.89
C LYS A 76 -17.89 -11.24 -11.20
N GLU A 77 -17.83 -10.35 -10.20
CA GLU A 77 -19.03 -9.90 -9.48
C GLU A 77 -19.99 -9.14 -10.41
N VAL A 78 -19.47 -8.29 -11.30
CA VAL A 78 -20.30 -7.61 -12.31
C VAL A 78 -20.98 -8.61 -13.26
N GLN A 79 -20.30 -9.69 -13.64
CA GLN A 79 -20.91 -10.75 -14.44
C GLN A 79 -22.05 -11.46 -13.69
N ASN A 80 -21.87 -11.75 -12.41
CA ASN A 80 -22.91 -12.32 -11.56
C ASN A 80 -24.12 -11.40 -11.44
N LEU A 81 -23.90 -10.12 -11.11
CA LEU A 81 -24.96 -9.11 -11.04
C LEU A 81 -25.71 -8.94 -12.37
N ARG A 82 -25.01 -9.04 -13.50
CA ARG A 82 -25.62 -8.99 -14.82
C ARG A 82 -26.60 -10.15 -15.02
N ALA A 83 -26.22 -11.35 -14.60
CA ALA A 83 -27.09 -12.52 -14.69
C ALA A 83 -28.37 -12.33 -13.86
N ASP A 84 -28.24 -11.81 -12.65
CA ASP A 84 -29.37 -11.50 -11.76
C ASP A 84 -30.27 -10.40 -12.33
N ALA A 85 -29.69 -9.34 -12.90
CA ALA A 85 -30.45 -8.27 -13.55
C ALA A 85 -31.31 -8.81 -14.71
N ILE A 86 -30.75 -9.70 -15.53
CA ILE A 86 -31.46 -10.31 -16.64
C ILE A 86 -32.59 -11.20 -16.10
N ALA A 87 -32.34 -12.04 -15.11
CA ALA A 87 -33.31 -12.96 -14.53
C ALA A 87 -34.48 -12.26 -13.87
N THR A 88 -34.25 -11.10 -13.26
CA THR A 88 -35.28 -10.33 -12.53
C THR A 88 -35.86 -9.17 -13.34
N SER A 89 -35.42 -8.95 -14.58
CA SER A 89 -35.71 -7.75 -15.39
C SER A 89 -35.40 -6.45 -14.64
N GLY A 90 -34.34 -6.45 -13.84
CA GLY A 90 -33.91 -5.36 -12.99
C GLY A 90 -32.70 -4.60 -13.52
N TYR A 91 -32.24 -3.66 -12.73
CA TYR A 91 -31.05 -2.84 -13.01
C TYR A 91 -30.12 -2.83 -11.78
N PHE A 92 -28.83 -2.81 -12.02
CA PHE A 92 -27.82 -2.57 -11.01
C PHE A 92 -26.94 -1.39 -11.43
N ILE A 93 -26.55 -0.59 -10.47
CA ILE A 93 -25.54 0.46 -10.63
C ILE A 93 -24.29 -0.03 -9.90
N VAL A 94 -23.16 -0.07 -10.61
CA VAL A 94 -21.86 -0.45 -10.04
C VAL A 94 -20.96 0.76 -10.07
N GLU A 95 -20.43 1.12 -8.90
CA GLU A 95 -19.38 2.15 -8.75
C GLU A 95 -18.04 1.45 -8.49
N THR A 96 -17.00 1.84 -9.23
CA THR A 96 -15.65 1.28 -9.12
C THR A 96 -14.61 2.37 -8.92
#